data_f9833508de6aa9c3f9cfb9f4de38d125
#
_entry.id   f9833508de6aa9c3f9cfb9f4de38d125
#
_cell.length_a   1.000
_cell.length_b   1.000
_cell.length_c   1.000
_cell.angle_alpha   90.00
_cell.angle_beta   90.00
_cell.angle_gamma   90.00
#
_symmetry.space_group_name_H-M   'P 1'
#
loop_
_entity.id
_entity.type
_entity.pdbx_description
1 polymer ?
#
loop_
_entity_poly.entity_id
_entity_poly.type
_entity_poly.pdbx_seq_one_letter_code
_entity_poly.pdbx_strand_id
1 'polypeptide(L)'
;YRIGKENVHADHHDLWINPNKRGHLIDGNDGGVNITYDDGENWIKNNSTEVGQFYSINVDYQKPYNVYGGLQDNGVWMGPHNSSENKRWEMTGSYPWNEILGGDGMEIQIDKNQPNIVYTGYQFGSYFRLDLDKNKRTFIKPRHKLGESPYRFNWQTPILLSSHNQDILYLGSNILHRSFNGGDNWQNISPDLTKGGKPGNVPYGTITTISESQNKFGLIYIGTDDGLIQVTKNGGSSWSRISDNLPKDLWVSKVFASTHDEGTVFVSMNGYRWDDFTPYVYMSQDYGESWNPINSNLPFSPVNVIIEDNINKEILYVGNDHGVYVSLDKGKKWEPFDNGLNSVAVHDLVIQKEMNHLLV
;
A
#
# COMPACT_ATOMS: atom_id res chain seq x y z
N TYR A 1 17.45 -33.49 8.36
CA TYR A 1 16.20 -33.95 7.75
C TYR A 1 15.31 -32.75 7.54
N ARG A 2 14.89 -32.47 6.30
CA ARG A 2 14.01 -31.33 5.98
C ARG A 2 12.55 -31.80 5.95
N ILE A 3 11.73 -31.24 6.84
CA ILE A 3 10.31 -31.57 6.92
C ILE A 3 9.41 -30.61 6.14
N GLY A 4 9.91 -29.42 5.78
CA GLY A 4 9.19 -28.48 4.90
C GLY A 4 9.10 -28.99 3.48
N LYS A 5 7.91 -28.93 2.89
CA LYS A 5 7.59 -29.36 1.51
C LYS A 5 7.18 -28.15 0.66
N GLU A 6 6.82 -28.35 -0.59
CA GLU A 6 6.52 -27.27 -1.55
C GLU A 6 5.40 -26.31 -1.14
N ASN A 7 4.45 -26.76 -0.32
CA ASN A 7 3.30 -25.97 0.14
C ASN A 7 3.49 -25.39 1.56
N VAL A 8 4.70 -25.46 2.12
CA VAL A 8 5.05 -24.91 3.44
C VAL A 8 6.06 -23.78 3.24
N HIS A 9 5.73 -22.58 3.74
CA HIS A 9 6.63 -21.43 3.67
C HIS A 9 7.97 -21.73 4.37
N ALA A 10 9.07 -21.17 3.87
CA ALA A 10 10.40 -21.50 4.37
C ALA A 10 10.75 -20.84 5.71
N ASP A 11 10.11 -19.69 6.00
CA ASP A 11 10.39 -18.89 7.18
C ASP A 11 9.47 -19.32 8.33
N HIS A 12 9.93 -20.30 9.10
CA HIS A 12 9.25 -20.89 10.24
C HIS A 12 9.46 -20.06 11.50
N HIS A 13 8.39 -19.86 12.29
CA HIS A 13 8.43 -19.12 13.56
C HIS A 13 8.25 -20.02 14.77
N ASP A 14 7.32 -20.98 14.70
CA ASP A 14 7.06 -21.89 15.81
C ASP A 14 6.56 -23.25 15.32
N LEU A 15 6.92 -24.31 16.05
CA LEU A 15 6.53 -25.68 15.76
C LEU A 15 5.98 -26.32 17.03
N TRP A 16 4.67 -26.60 17.03
CA TRP A 16 4.05 -27.39 18.07
C TRP A 16 4.02 -28.87 17.71
N ILE A 17 4.45 -29.72 18.67
CA ILE A 17 4.47 -31.19 18.53
C ILE A 17 3.43 -31.77 19.50
N ASN A 18 2.51 -32.56 18.99
CA ASN A 18 1.48 -33.18 19.82
C ASN A 18 2.08 -34.22 20.78
N PRO A 19 2.04 -34.01 22.12
CA PRO A 19 2.64 -34.95 23.06
C PRO A 19 1.90 -36.29 23.15
N ASN A 20 0.67 -36.36 22.65
CA ASN A 20 -0.20 -37.54 22.77
C ASN A 20 -0.42 -38.26 21.44
N LYS A 21 0.05 -37.69 20.31
CA LYS A 21 -0.17 -38.28 18.98
C LYS A 21 1.05 -38.08 18.11
N ARG A 22 1.78 -39.17 17.90
CA ARG A 22 2.92 -39.19 16.98
C ARG A 22 2.50 -38.76 15.57
N GLY A 23 3.35 -38.02 14.90
CA GLY A 23 3.15 -37.52 13.52
C GLY A 23 2.28 -36.28 13.42
N HIS A 24 1.64 -35.85 14.49
CA HIS A 24 0.81 -34.65 14.51
C HIS A 24 1.64 -33.42 14.93
N LEU A 25 1.91 -32.54 13.98
CA LEU A 25 2.66 -31.28 14.17
C LEU A 25 1.82 -30.12 13.65
N ILE A 26 1.99 -28.95 14.24
CA ILE A 26 1.47 -27.67 13.73
C ILE A 26 2.62 -26.71 13.60
N ASP A 27 2.78 -26.12 12.44
CA ASP A 27 3.82 -25.18 12.07
C ASP A 27 3.22 -23.80 11.80
N GLY A 28 3.74 -22.77 12.47
CA GLY A 28 3.47 -21.37 12.21
C GLY A 28 4.62 -20.76 11.42
N ASN A 29 4.31 -20.18 10.28
CA ASN A 29 5.29 -19.59 9.37
C ASN A 29 4.72 -18.34 8.68
N ASP A 30 5.55 -17.60 7.91
CA ASP A 30 5.11 -16.39 7.21
C ASP A 30 4.02 -16.63 6.15
N GLY A 31 3.83 -17.87 5.72
CA GLY A 31 2.70 -18.28 4.87
C GLY A 31 1.43 -18.65 5.64
N GLY A 32 1.42 -18.60 6.98
CA GLY A 32 0.29 -18.93 7.85
C GLY A 32 0.51 -20.19 8.68
N VAL A 33 -0.50 -21.04 8.79
CA VAL A 33 -0.47 -22.25 9.63
C VAL A 33 -0.53 -23.50 8.75
N ASN A 34 0.37 -24.42 8.99
CA ASN A 34 0.41 -25.73 8.34
C ASN A 34 0.26 -26.84 9.39
N ILE A 35 -0.47 -27.89 9.07
CA ILE A 35 -0.72 -29.04 9.94
C ILE A 35 -0.31 -30.32 9.22
N THR A 36 0.40 -31.20 9.92
CA THR A 36 0.71 -32.56 9.44
C THR A 36 0.25 -33.60 10.46
N TYR A 37 -0.06 -34.82 9.98
CA TYR A 37 -0.43 -35.97 10.81
C TYR A 37 0.50 -37.18 10.56
N ASP A 38 1.56 -36.99 9.78
CA ASP A 38 2.46 -38.05 9.30
C ASP A 38 3.96 -37.64 9.37
N ASP A 39 4.34 -36.96 10.46
CA ASP A 39 5.72 -36.51 10.71
C ASP A 39 6.27 -35.56 9.63
N GLY A 40 5.39 -34.80 8.92
CA GLY A 40 5.79 -33.82 7.90
C GLY A 40 5.95 -34.38 6.50
N GLU A 41 5.49 -35.62 6.23
CA GLU A 41 5.47 -36.15 4.86
C GLU A 41 4.44 -35.42 3.99
N ASN A 42 3.27 -35.11 4.57
CA ASN A 42 2.22 -34.32 3.93
C ASN A 42 1.79 -33.19 4.86
N TRP A 43 1.55 -31.99 4.29
CA TRP A 43 1.11 -30.83 5.03
C TRP A 43 -0.22 -30.31 4.49
N ILE A 44 -1.10 -29.94 5.39
CA ILE A 44 -2.38 -29.27 5.12
C ILE A 44 -2.17 -27.80 5.47
N LYS A 45 -2.28 -26.91 4.49
CA LYS A 45 -2.26 -25.46 4.73
C LYS A 45 -3.64 -25.02 5.23
N ASN A 46 -3.67 -24.30 6.36
CA ASN A 46 -4.88 -23.66 6.84
C ASN A 46 -5.10 -22.34 6.07
N ASN A 47 -6.06 -22.32 5.17
CA ASN A 47 -6.43 -21.15 4.37
C ASN A 47 -7.67 -20.41 4.92
N SER A 48 -8.13 -20.72 6.13
CA SER A 48 -9.32 -20.14 6.73
C SER A 48 -9.05 -18.91 7.60
N THR A 49 -7.86 -18.31 7.53
CA THR A 49 -7.57 -17.04 8.21
C THR A 49 -8.25 -15.91 7.46
N GLU A 50 -8.99 -15.06 8.19
CA GLU A 50 -9.74 -13.93 7.63
C GLU A 50 -8.88 -12.67 7.39
N VAL A 51 -7.59 -12.73 7.70
CA VAL A 51 -6.66 -11.61 7.61
C VAL A 51 -5.38 -12.00 6.88
N GLY A 52 -4.75 -11.05 6.21
CA GLY A 52 -3.45 -11.21 5.57
C GLY A 52 -2.57 -9.98 5.84
N GLN A 53 -1.26 -10.14 5.80
CA GLN A 53 -0.31 -9.04 6.02
C GLN A 53 -0.12 -8.25 4.72
N PHE A 54 -1.12 -7.47 4.36
CA PHE A 54 -1.09 -6.62 3.18
C PHE A 54 -0.25 -5.36 3.40
N TYR A 55 0.63 -5.06 2.45
CA TYR A 55 1.26 -3.76 2.34
C TYR A 55 0.35 -2.74 1.66
N SER A 56 -0.39 -3.17 0.64
CA SER A 56 -1.27 -2.33 -0.15
C SER A 56 -2.33 -3.15 -0.85
N ILE A 57 -3.48 -2.53 -1.10
CA ILE A 57 -4.60 -3.09 -1.85
C ILE A 57 -5.00 -2.15 -2.97
N ASN A 58 -5.60 -2.68 -4.03
CA ASN A 58 -6.22 -1.89 -5.09
C ASN A 58 -7.33 -2.68 -5.79
N VAL A 59 -8.09 -2.02 -6.65
CA VAL A 59 -9.22 -2.61 -7.36
C VAL A 59 -9.25 -2.16 -8.82
N ASP A 60 -9.81 -3.01 -9.68
CA ASP A 60 -10.14 -2.61 -11.05
C ASP A 60 -11.61 -2.15 -11.19
N TYR A 61 -12.02 -1.87 -12.42
CA TYR A 61 -13.38 -1.40 -12.77
C TYR A 61 -14.14 -2.44 -13.59
N GLN A 62 -13.74 -3.71 -13.57
CA GLN A 62 -14.45 -4.80 -14.24
C GLN A 62 -15.77 -5.14 -13.50
N LYS A 63 -16.61 -5.98 -14.09
CA LYS A 63 -17.87 -6.46 -13.49
C LYS A 63 -17.97 -7.98 -13.61
N PRO A 64 -17.78 -8.72 -12.51
CA PRO A 64 -17.36 -8.27 -11.16
C PRO A 64 -15.96 -7.68 -11.17
N TYR A 65 -15.68 -6.71 -10.30
CA TYR A 65 -14.33 -6.15 -10.16
C TYR A 65 -13.41 -7.11 -9.42
N ASN A 66 -12.13 -7.02 -9.70
CA ASN A 66 -11.11 -7.75 -8.96
C ASN A 66 -10.49 -6.88 -7.88
N VAL A 67 -10.13 -7.53 -6.80
CA VAL A 67 -9.30 -7.00 -5.73
C VAL A 67 -7.87 -7.47 -5.95
N TYR A 68 -6.92 -6.58 -5.76
CA TYR A 68 -5.50 -6.85 -5.86
C TYR A 68 -4.85 -6.55 -4.52
N GLY A 69 -3.89 -7.36 -4.11
CA GLY A 69 -3.18 -7.15 -2.85
C GLY A 69 -1.74 -7.61 -2.91
N GLY A 70 -0.84 -6.77 -2.41
CA GLY A 70 0.57 -7.11 -2.19
C GLY A 70 0.79 -7.48 -0.72
N LEU A 71 1.26 -8.70 -0.47
CA LEU A 71 1.47 -9.23 0.87
C LEU A 71 2.95 -9.39 1.19
N GLN A 72 3.31 -9.14 2.43
CA GLN A 72 4.65 -9.48 2.92
C GLN A 72 4.87 -10.99 2.75
N ASP A 73 6.03 -11.36 2.21
CA ASP A 73 6.50 -12.74 1.98
C ASP A 73 5.62 -13.63 1.09
N ASN A 74 4.43 -13.16 0.72
CA ASN A 74 3.41 -13.96 0.07
C ASN A 74 2.98 -13.44 -1.32
N GLY A 75 3.76 -12.57 -1.94
CA GLY A 75 3.55 -12.13 -3.32
C GLY A 75 2.41 -11.16 -3.53
N VAL A 76 2.02 -11.01 -4.79
CA VAL A 76 0.90 -10.17 -5.23
C VAL A 76 -0.20 -11.04 -5.79
N TRP A 77 -1.39 -10.88 -5.27
CA TRP A 77 -2.56 -11.68 -5.61
C TRP A 77 -3.66 -10.83 -6.23
N MET A 78 -4.46 -11.46 -7.08
CA MET A 78 -5.71 -10.88 -7.61
C MET A 78 -6.84 -11.91 -7.56
N GLY A 79 -8.06 -11.43 -7.32
CA GLY A 79 -9.25 -12.26 -7.34
C GLY A 79 -10.53 -11.46 -7.33
N PRO A 80 -11.69 -12.06 -7.70
CA PRO A 80 -12.96 -11.36 -7.79
C PRO A 80 -13.50 -11.03 -6.38
N HIS A 81 -13.99 -9.80 -6.21
CA HIS A 81 -14.53 -9.31 -4.93
C HIS A 81 -15.71 -10.11 -4.37
N ASN A 82 -16.45 -10.78 -5.25
CA ASN A 82 -17.64 -11.56 -4.91
C ASN A 82 -17.37 -13.06 -4.76
N SER A 83 -16.09 -13.44 -4.64
CA SER A 83 -15.73 -14.82 -4.34
C SER A 83 -16.16 -15.19 -2.93
N SER A 84 -16.70 -16.39 -2.77
CA SER A 84 -17.03 -16.96 -1.47
C SER A 84 -16.42 -18.34 -1.35
N GLU A 85 -15.88 -18.66 -0.18
CA GLU A 85 -15.33 -19.98 0.10
C GLU A 85 -16.37 -21.07 -0.12
N ASN A 86 -15.97 -22.16 -0.76
CA ASN A 86 -16.82 -23.32 -0.94
C ASN A 86 -15.99 -24.60 -1.04
N LYS A 87 -16.61 -25.73 -0.69
CA LYS A 87 -15.96 -27.07 -0.69
C LYS A 87 -15.39 -27.48 -2.04
N ARG A 88 -15.87 -26.89 -3.14
CA ARG A 88 -15.39 -27.21 -4.47
C ARG A 88 -13.95 -26.76 -4.68
N TRP A 89 -13.55 -25.64 -4.05
CA TRP A 89 -12.16 -25.18 -4.14
C TRP A 89 -11.19 -26.20 -3.57
N GLU A 90 -11.50 -26.75 -2.39
CA GLU A 90 -10.69 -27.78 -1.75
C GLU A 90 -10.62 -29.05 -2.58
N MET A 91 -11.76 -29.46 -3.16
CA MET A 91 -11.86 -30.70 -3.94
C MET A 91 -11.21 -30.63 -5.33
N THR A 92 -11.21 -29.46 -5.98
CA THR A 92 -10.80 -29.33 -7.39
C THR A 92 -9.55 -28.46 -7.57
N GLY A 93 -9.07 -27.78 -6.52
CA GLY A 93 -8.01 -26.79 -6.60
C GLY A 93 -8.41 -25.51 -7.37
N SER A 94 -9.71 -25.34 -7.65
CA SER A 94 -10.24 -24.18 -8.41
C SER A 94 -10.34 -22.95 -7.53
N TYR A 95 -9.21 -22.52 -6.95
CA TYR A 95 -9.15 -21.32 -6.13
C TYR A 95 -9.28 -20.07 -7.03
N PRO A 96 -10.16 -19.10 -6.69
CA PRO A 96 -10.45 -17.96 -7.57
C PRO A 96 -9.40 -16.87 -7.52
N TRP A 97 -8.48 -16.92 -6.55
CA TRP A 97 -7.38 -15.98 -6.42
C TRP A 97 -6.13 -16.50 -7.10
N ASN A 98 -5.46 -15.63 -7.85
CA ASN A 98 -4.27 -15.94 -8.60
C ASN A 98 -3.09 -15.09 -8.12
N GLU A 99 -1.96 -15.74 -7.87
CA GLU A 99 -0.69 -15.04 -7.69
C GLU A 99 -0.20 -14.52 -9.03
N ILE A 100 0.00 -13.20 -9.13
CA ILE A 100 0.45 -12.55 -10.37
C ILE A 100 1.95 -12.18 -10.33
N LEU A 101 2.52 -12.07 -9.14
CA LEU A 101 3.94 -11.84 -8.92
C LEU A 101 4.36 -12.36 -7.54
N GLY A 102 5.50 -13.06 -7.46
CA GLY A 102 6.08 -13.53 -6.20
C GLY A 102 6.92 -12.47 -5.48
N GLY A 103 7.47 -12.84 -4.31
CA GLY A 103 8.29 -11.98 -3.45
C GLY A 103 7.47 -11.24 -2.40
N ASP A 104 8.02 -10.17 -1.81
CA ASP A 104 7.23 -9.25 -0.98
C ASP A 104 6.40 -8.34 -1.88
N GLY A 105 5.11 -8.62 -1.96
CA GLY A 105 4.20 -7.83 -2.81
C GLY A 105 4.05 -6.40 -2.30
N MET A 106 4.26 -5.43 -3.20
CA MET A 106 4.19 -4.00 -2.89
C MET A 106 2.92 -3.35 -3.46
N GLU A 107 2.95 -2.04 -3.68
CA GLU A 107 1.83 -1.31 -4.25
C GLU A 107 1.44 -1.81 -5.65
N ILE A 108 0.16 -1.70 -5.96
CA ILE A 108 -0.42 -2.16 -7.22
C ILE A 108 -1.17 -1.01 -7.89
N GLN A 109 -0.95 -0.82 -9.18
CA GLN A 109 -1.73 0.08 -10.03
C GLN A 109 -2.28 -0.70 -11.21
N ILE A 110 -3.54 -0.48 -11.55
CA ILE A 110 -4.24 -1.15 -12.64
C ILE A 110 -4.65 -0.12 -13.67
N ASP A 111 -4.31 -0.32 -14.93
CA ASP A 111 -4.75 0.54 -16.02
C ASP A 111 -6.27 0.43 -16.19
N LYS A 112 -6.97 1.57 -16.06
CA LYS A 112 -8.43 1.61 -16.15
C LYS A 112 -8.96 1.30 -17.56
N ASN A 113 -8.16 1.59 -18.58
CA ASN A 113 -8.52 1.38 -19.98
C ASN A 113 -8.12 -0.04 -20.45
N GLN A 114 -7.10 -0.61 -19.80
CA GLN A 114 -6.54 -1.93 -20.14
C GLN A 114 -6.32 -2.71 -18.84
N PRO A 115 -7.36 -3.31 -18.23
CA PRO A 115 -7.26 -3.94 -16.90
C PRO A 115 -6.35 -5.17 -16.85
N ASN A 116 -5.92 -5.69 -18.01
CA ASN A 116 -4.85 -6.69 -18.11
C ASN A 116 -3.44 -6.10 -17.92
N ILE A 117 -3.28 -4.77 -17.93
CA ILE A 117 -2.01 -4.10 -17.64
C ILE A 117 -1.98 -3.69 -16.16
N VAL A 118 -1.07 -4.31 -15.43
CA VAL A 118 -0.88 -4.11 -13.99
C VAL A 118 0.55 -3.70 -13.71
N TYR A 119 0.73 -2.70 -12.86
CA TYR A 119 2.02 -2.24 -12.37
C TYR A 119 2.16 -2.65 -10.92
N THR A 120 3.11 -3.51 -10.62
CA THR A 120 3.40 -3.97 -9.27
C THR A 120 4.84 -4.47 -9.17
N GLY A 121 5.29 -4.78 -7.97
CA GLY A 121 6.67 -5.19 -7.77
C GLY A 121 6.94 -5.73 -6.39
N TYR A 122 8.22 -5.75 -6.07
CA TYR A 122 8.76 -6.10 -4.76
C TYR A 122 9.71 -5.01 -4.26
N GLN A 123 10.37 -5.24 -3.16
CA GLN A 123 11.11 -4.26 -2.37
C GLN A 123 11.97 -3.30 -3.20
N PHE A 124 12.16 -2.09 -2.65
CA PHE A 124 13.10 -1.08 -3.16
C PHE A 124 12.86 -0.66 -4.61
N GLY A 125 11.60 -0.50 -5.00
CA GLY A 125 11.22 -0.01 -6.32
C GLY A 125 11.47 -0.98 -7.46
N SER A 126 11.57 -2.27 -7.17
CA SER A 126 11.73 -3.33 -8.18
C SER A 126 10.38 -3.64 -8.83
N TYR A 127 9.88 -2.67 -9.62
CA TYR A 127 8.57 -2.74 -10.26
C TYR A 127 8.60 -3.30 -11.67
N PHE A 128 7.46 -3.89 -12.04
CA PHE A 128 7.19 -4.45 -13.36
C PHE A 128 5.86 -3.91 -13.89
N ARG A 129 5.79 -3.75 -15.19
CA ARG A 129 4.55 -3.72 -15.96
C ARG A 129 4.25 -5.14 -16.38
N LEU A 130 3.12 -5.68 -15.92
CA LEU A 130 2.60 -7.00 -16.26
C LEU A 130 1.54 -6.85 -17.35
N ASP A 131 1.60 -7.65 -18.40
CA ASP A 131 0.51 -7.89 -19.34
C ASP A 131 -0.02 -9.29 -19.02
N LEU A 132 -1.12 -9.36 -18.30
CA LEU A 132 -1.67 -10.61 -17.76
C LEU A 132 -2.15 -11.53 -18.88
N ASP A 133 -2.72 -10.98 -19.97
CA ASP A 133 -3.19 -11.76 -21.12
C ASP A 133 -2.04 -12.43 -21.87
N LYS A 134 -0.91 -11.73 -21.99
CA LYS A 134 0.27 -12.24 -22.69
C LYS A 134 1.29 -12.93 -21.78
N ASN A 135 1.01 -12.98 -20.47
CA ASN A 135 1.96 -13.46 -19.45
C ASN A 135 3.36 -12.82 -19.63
N LYS A 136 3.39 -11.50 -19.88
CA LYS A 136 4.62 -10.75 -20.12
C LYS A 136 4.94 -9.85 -18.95
N ARG A 137 6.20 -9.88 -18.50
CA ARG A 137 6.75 -9.00 -17.45
C ARG A 137 7.80 -8.08 -18.04
N THR A 138 7.67 -6.77 -17.82
CA THR A 138 8.65 -5.76 -18.24
C THR A 138 9.14 -5.02 -17.00
N PHE A 139 10.44 -5.09 -16.73
CA PHE A 139 11.05 -4.39 -15.59
C PHE A 139 11.13 -2.90 -15.87
N ILE A 140 10.60 -2.06 -14.97
CA ILE A 140 10.38 -0.63 -15.21
C ILE A 140 11.06 0.30 -14.18
N LYS A 141 11.92 -0.20 -13.31
CA LYS A 141 12.60 0.62 -12.28
C LYS A 141 13.45 1.74 -12.91
N PRO A 142 13.30 3.02 -12.47
CA PRO A 142 14.18 4.10 -12.89
C PRO A 142 15.64 3.83 -12.52
N ARG A 143 16.55 4.18 -13.42
CA ARG A 143 17.99 3.99 -13.20
C ARG A 143 18.69 5.34 -13.18
N HIS A 144 19.61 5.52 -12.22
CA HIS A 144 20.53 6.66 -12.22
C HIS A 144 21.53 6.57 -13.38
N LYS A 145 22.06 7.69 -13.81
CA LYS A 145 23.09 7.72 -14.84
C LYS A 145 24.43 7.28 -14.27
N LEU A 146 25.28 6.74 -15.13
CA LEU A 146 26.63 6.36 -14.76
C LEU A 146 27.41 7.58 -14.23
N GLY A 147 27.99 7.42 -13.03
CA GLY A 147 28.71 8.50 -12.33
C GLY A 147 27.85 9.35 -11.39
N GLU A 148 26.52 9.20 -11.41
CA GLU A 148 25.62 9.81 -10.42
C GLU A 148 25.43 8.90 -9.21
N SER A 149 25.05 9.48 -8.06
CA SER A 149 24.68 8.71 -6.87
C SER A 149 23.44 7.88 -7.15
N PRO A 150 23.39 6.61 -6.67
CA PRO A 150 22.22 5.77 -6.80
C PRO A 150 20.99 6.42 -6.15
N TYR A 151 19.82 6.21 -6.77
CA TYR A 151 18.56 6.60 -6.16
C TYR A 151 18.28 5.76 -4.90
N ARG A 152 17.72 6.41 -3.88
CA ARG A 152 17.27 5.74 -2.65
C ARG A 152 15.78 5.41 -2.80
N PHE A 153 15.46 4.13 -2.76
CA PHE A 153 14.09 3.64 -2.82
C PHE A 153 13.68 3.11 -1.46
N ASN A 154 12.49 3.46 -0.99
CA ASN A 154 11.92 2.88 0.22
C ASN A 154 11.72 1.36 0.06
N TRP A 155 11.63 0.63 1.16
CA TRP A 155 11.18 -0.75 1.15
C TRP A 155 9.87 -0.87 0.36
N GLN A 156 8.83 -0.19 0.81
CA GLN A 156 7.57 0.00 0.08
C GLN A 156 7.68 1.30 -0.73
N THR A 157 8.16 1.19 -1.94
CA THR A 157 8.31 2.33 -2.86
C THR A 157 6.96 2.72 -3.44
N PRO A 158 6.53 3.99 -3.35
CA PRO A 158 5.24 4.40 -3.90
C PRO A 158 5.28 4.49 -5.43
N ILE A 159 4.22 3.96 -6.05
CA ILE A 159 3.95 4.01 -7.48
C ILE A 159 2.53 4.52 -7.71
N LEU A 160 2.32 5.43 -8.66
CA LEU A 160 1.02 6.01 -8.94
C LEU A 160 0.78 6.12 -10.45
N LEU A 161 -0.33 5.56 -10.91
CA LEU A 161 -0.83 5.75 -12.26
C LEU A 161 -1.73 7.00 -12.27
N SER A 162 -1.44 7.94 -13.18
CA SER A 162 -2.18 9.21 -13.24
C SER A 162 -3.66 8.99 -13.54
N SER A 163 -4.51 9.67 -12.78
CA SER A 163 -5.95 9.67 -13.03
C SER A 163 -6.34 10.40 -14.31
N HIS A 164 -5.48 11.27 -14.82
CA HIS A 164 -5.71 12.10 -16.00
C HIS A 164 -5.33 11.41 -17.32
N ASN A 165 -4.29 10.57 -17.28
CA ASN A 165 -3.84 9.82 -18.45
C ASN A 165 -3.13 8.53 -18.00
N GLN A 166 -3.63 7.38 -18.41
CA GLN A 166 -3.11 6.07 -18.01
C GLN A 166 -1.73 5.72 -18.60
N ASP A 167 -1.20 6.50 -19.54
CA ASP A 167 0.20 6.39 -20.00
C ASP A 167 1.19 7.01 -19.00
N ILE A 168 0.70 7.87 -18.10
CA ILE A 168 1.53 8.58 -17.13
C ILE A 168 1.64 7.78 -15.85
N LEU A 169 2.88 7.42 -15.51
CA LEU A 169 3.23 6.70 -14.30
C LEU A 169 4.23 7.51 -13.48
N TYR A 170 3.99 7.62 -12.19
CA TYR A 170 4.91 8.21 -11.21
C TYR A 170 5.52 7.13 -10.33
N LEU A 171 6.79 7.29 -9.95
CA LEU A 171 7.48 6.42 -9.01
C LEU A 171 8.39 7.26 -8.12
N GLY A 172 8.29 7.02 -6.78
CA GLY A 172 9.07 7.75 -5.79
C GLY A 172 10.36 7.02 -5.41
N SER A 173 11.49 7.71 -5.53
CA SER A 173 12.73 7.37 -4.83
C SER A 173 13.01 8.45 -3.77
N ASN A 174 14.21 8.98 -3.67
CA ASN A 174 14.44 10.32 -3.06
C ASN A 174 14.06 11.45 -4.03
N ILE A 175 13.80 11.12 -5.29
CA ILE A 175 13.38 11.98 -6.38
C ILE A 175 12.05 11.44 -6.92
N LEU A 176 11.17 12.32 -7.39
CA LEU A 176 9.98 11.89 -8.11
C LEU A 176 10.29 11.69 -9.59
N HIS A 177 10.00 10.49 -10.08
CA HIS A 177 10.16 10.09 -11.47
C HIS A 177 8.80 10.08 -12.16
N ARG A 178 8.75 10.46 -13.44
CA ARG A 178 7.57 10.37 -14.30
C ARG A 178 7.91 9.66 -15.59
N SER A 179 7.03 8.76 -16.01
CA SER A 179 7.04 8.14 -17.36
C SER A 179 5.80 8.56 -18.13
N PHE A 180 5.89 8.68 -19.44
CA PHE A 180 4.76 8.90 -20.36
C PHE A 180 4.45 7.68 -21.24
N ASN A 181 5.06 6.55 -20.94
CA ASN A 181 4.94 5.32 -21.74
C ASN A 181 4.98 4.07 -20.85
N GLY A 182 4.25 4.13 -19.73
CA GLY A 182 4.07 2.99 -18.84
C GLY A 182 5.36 2.45 -18.24
N GLY A 183 6.37 3.31 -18.00
CA GLY A 183 7.62 2.95 -17.34
C GLY A 183 8.76 2.55 -18.27
N ASP A 184 8.59 2.58 -19.59
CA ASP A 184 9.69 2.28 -20.54
C ASP A 184 10.80 3.34 -20.48
N ASN A 185 10.44 4.61 -20.28
CA ASN A 185 11.38 5.71 -20.10
C ASN A 185 10.95 6.59 -18.92
N TRP A 186 11.92 7.09 -18.18
CA TRP A 186 11.71 7.91 -17.01
C TRP A 186 12.37 9.28 -17.10
N GLN A 187 11.69 10.29 -16.57
CA GLN A 187 12.20 11.65 -16.37
C GLN A 187 12.19 11.97 -14.88
N ASN A 188 13.27 12.57 -14.38
CA ASN A 188 13.28 13.16 -13.06
C ASN A 188 12.52 14.49 -13.12
N ILE A 189 11.46 14.62 -12.34
CA ILE A 189 10.64 15.84 -12.29
C ILE A 189 10.75 16.58 -10.95
N SER A 190 11.75 16.23 -10.15
CA SER A 190 12.10 16.93 -8.91
C SER A 190 13.60 16.90 -8.64
N PRO A 191 14.12 17.80 -7.76
CA PRO A 191 15.36 17.56 -7.04
C PRO A 191 15.18 16.42 -6.01
N ASP A 192 16.19 16.19 -5.15
CA ASP A 192 16.01 15.40 -3.91
C ASP A 192 14.99 16.10 -3.00
N LEU A 193 13.87 15.45 -2.72
CA LEU A 193 12.74 15.97 -1.96
C LEU A 193 12.82 15.63 -0.45
N THR A 194 13.92 15.03 -0.01
CA THR A 194 14.14 14.51 1.33
C THR A 194 15.21 15.36 2.07
N LYS A 195 15.45 15.05 3.35
CA LYS A 195 16.58 15.65 4.11
C LYS A 195 17.93 15.01 3.78
N GLY A 196 17.98 14.05 2.88
CA GLY A 196 19.15 13.28 2.49
C GLY A 196 19.25 11.91 3.15
N GLY A 197 20.13 11.07 2.57
CA GLY A 197 20.36 9.71 3.07
C GLY A 197 21.10 9.70 4.41
N LYS A 198 20.87 8.63 5.19
CA LYS A 198 21.65 8.29 6.39
C LYS A 198 22.34 6.94 6.19
N PRO A 199 23.51 6.70 6.81
CA PRO A 199 24.10 5.38 6.87
C PRO A 199 23.14 4.39 7.57
N GLY A 200 23.04 3.17 7.05
CA GLY A 200 22.18 2.12 7.63
C GLY A 200 22.03 0.94 6.68
N ASN A 201 21.34 -0.08 7.14
CA ASN A 201 21.10 -1.31 6.37
C ASN A 201 19.95 -1.16 5.36
N VAL A 202 19.10 -0.14 5.54
CA VAL A 202 18.00 0.18 4.63
C VAL A 202 18.11 1.64 4.17
N PRO A 203 17.68 1.97 2.95
CA PRO A 203 17.63 3.34 2.48
C PRO A 203 16.78 4.23 3.40
N TYR A 204 17.28 5.42 3.68
CA TYR A 204 16.58 6.48 4.40
C TYR A 204 16.65 7.79 3.60
N GLY A 205 15.70 8.69 3.83
CA GLY A 205 15.49 9.86 2.99
C GLY A 205 14.87 9.42 1.66
N THR A 206 13.66 8.88 1.73
CA THR A 206 12.93 8.31 0.59
C THR A 206 11.49 8.81 0.58
N ILE A 207 10.88 8.88 -0.60
CA ILE A 207 9.45 9.16 -0.75
C ILE A 207 8.67 7.91 -0.31
N THR A 208 7.65 8.12 0.53
CA THR A 208 6.79 7.06 1.08
C THR A 208 5.38 7.08 0.50
N THR A 209 4.95 8.22 -0.04
CA THR A 209 3.59 8.37 -0.57
C THR A 209 3.55 9.44 -1.65
N ILE A 210 2.71 9.23 -2.67
CA ILE A 210 2.47 10.15 -3.79
C ILE A 210 0.96 10.30 -3.97
N SER A 211 0.49 11.53 -4.15
CA SER A 211 -0.90 11.81 -4.49
C SER A 211 -0.98 12.88 -5.57
N GLU A 212 -1.53 12.54 -6.74
CA GLU A 212 -1.89 13.52 -7.76
C GLU A 212 -3.34 13.94 -7.57
N SER A 213 -3.62 15.24 -7.63
CA SER A 213 -4.98 15.76 -7.59
C SER A 213 -5.78 15.24 -8.78
N GLN A 214 -6.98 14.71 -8.53
CA GLN A 214 -7.91 14.33 -9.61
C GLN A 214 -8.57 15.55 -10.27
N ASN A 215 -8.53 16.71 -9.61
CA ASN A 215 -9.15 17.96 -10.07
C ASN A 215 -8.20 18.79 -10.95
N LYS A 216 -6.87 18.55 -10.83
CA LYS A 216 -5.86 19.33 -11.55
C LYS A 216 -4.63 18.51 -11.90
N PHE A 217 -4.42 18.30 -13.20
CA PHE A 217 -3.21 17.66 -13.70
C PHE A 217 -1.95 18.43 -13.28
N GLY A 218 -0.95 17.70 -12.79
CA GLY A 218 0.32 18.27 -12.38
C GLY A 218 0.32 18.96 -11.00
N LEU A 219 -0.80 18.92 -10.27
CA LEU A 219 -0.82 19.19 -8.83
C LEU A 219 -0.53 17.87 -8.11
N ILE A 220 0.70 17.75 -7.58
CA ILE A 220 1.20 16.50 -6.99
C ILE A 220 1.76 16.80 -5.61
N TYR A 221 1.37 15.99 -4.65
CA TYR A 221 1.89 15.99 -3.28
C TYR A 221 2.72 14.73 -3.04
N ILE A 222 3.80 14.86 -2.26
CA ILE A 222 4.59 13.73 -1.79
C ILE A 222 4.84 13.84 -0.28
N GLY A 223 4.99 12.69 0.37
CA GLY A 223 5.47 12.57 1.73
C GLY A 223 6.71 11.68 1.80
N THR A 224 7.52 11.86 2.84
CA THR A 224 8.81 11.16 3.00
C THR A 224 8.92 10.46 4.35
N ASP A 225 9.84 9.51 4.45
CA ASP A 225 10.18 8.80 5.70
C ASP A 225 10.88 9.68 6.74
N ASP A 226 11.39 10.84 6.34
CA ASP A 226 12.06 11.82 7.19
C ASP A 226 11.17 13.03 7.55
N GLY A 227 9.85 12.94 7.26
CA GLY A 227 8.83 13.88 7.71
C GLY A 227 8.66 15.12 6.85
N LEU A 228 9.18 15.14 5.63
CA LEU A 228 8.89 16.24 4.70
C LEU A 228 7.62 15.94 3.90
N ILE A 229 6.85 17.00 3.67
CA ILE A 229 5.74 17.00 2.72
C ILE A 229 6.02 18.12 1.74
N GLN A 230 5.94 17.80 0.45
CA GLN A 230 6.19 18.74 -0.61
C GLN A 230 5.10 18.73 -1.66
N VAL A 231 4.89 19.85 -2.32
CA VAL A 231 3.89 20.02 -3.39
C VAL A 231 4.50 20.66 -4.62
N THR A 232 4.08 20.20 -5.77
CA THR A 232 4.22 20.93 -7.04
C THR A 232 2.83 21.26 -7.58
N LYS A 233 2.65 22.51 -8.05
CA LYS A 233 1.41 22.98 -8.67
C LYS A 233 1.52 23.04 -10.22
N ASN A 234 2.67 22.63 -10.77
CA ASN A 234 3.04 22.81 -12.19
C ASN A 234 3.78 21.60 -12.80
N GLY A 235 3.42 20.38 -12.35
CA GLY A 235 3.92 19.14 -12.93
C GLY A 235 5.40 18.86 -12.70
N GLY A 236 5.97 19.38 -11.60
CA GLY A 236 7.36 19.16 -11.22
C GLY A 236 8.31 20.27 -11.63
N SER A 237 7.83 21.35 -12.29
CA SER A 237 8.70 22.48 -12.67
C SER A 237 9.23 23.25 -11.44
N SER A 238 8.48 23.27 -10.35
CA SER A 238 8.92 23.80 -9.05
C SER A 238 8.26 23.02 -7.91
N TRP A 239 8.94 22.96 -6.76
CA TRP A 239 8.49 22.26 -5.56
C TRP A 239 8.56 23.18 -4.36
N SER A 240 7.56 23.09 -3.48
CA SER A 240 7.47 23.85 -2.24
C SER A 240 7.29 22.89 -1.07
N ARG A 241 8.11 23.08 -0.01
CA ARG A 241 7.91 22.37 1.25
C ARG A 241 6.72 22.98 1.98
N ILE A 242 5.82 22.10 2.45
CA ILE A 242 4.57 22.49 3.14
C ILE A 242 4.43 21.83 4.53
N SER A 243 5.50 21.21 5.06
CA SER A 243 5.50 20.51 6.36
C SER A 243 6.06 21.31 7.53
N ASP A 244 6.32 22.61 7.39
CA ASP A 244 7.04 23.40 8.41
C ASP A 244 6.31 23.48 9.76
N ASN A 245 4.99 23.45 9.76
CA ASN A 245 4.12 23.52 10.94
C ASN A 245 3.58 22.15 11.40
N LEU A 246 4.12 21.06 10.86
CA LEU A 246 3.77 19.70 11.24
C LEU A 246 4.84 19.08 12.14
N PRO A 247 4.56 17.96 12.83
CA PRO A 247 5.56 17.20 13.57
C PRO A 247 6.77 16.86 12.70
N LYS A 248 7.96 17.00 13.28
CA LYS A 248 9.21 16.81 12.54
C LYS A 248 9.71 15.37 12.68
N ASP A 249 10.42 14.92 11.66
CA ASP A 249 11.14 13.63 11.67
C ASP A 249 10.24 12.39 11.83
N LEU A 250 8.93 12.53 11.61
CA LEU A 250 7.99 11.41 11.59
C LEU A 250 7.75 10.92 10.16
N TRP A 251 7.52 9.63 10.04
CA TRP A 251 7.15 9.01 8.77
C TRP A 251 5.81 9.56 8.25
N VAL A 252 5.78 10.12 7.05
CA VAL A 252 4.53 10.49 6.39
C VAL A 252 3.91 9.21 5.81
N SER A 253 2.87 8.71 6.46
CA SER A 253 2.25 7.43 6.08
C SER A 253 1.33 7.57 4.86
N LYS A 254 0.58 8.67 4.76
CA LYS A 254 -0.25 8.96 3.59
C LYS A 254 -0.37 10.45 3.33
N VAL A 255 -0.31 10.83 2.07
CA VAL A 255 -0.81 12.11 1.56
C VAL A 255 -1.97 11.79 0.63
N PHE A 256 -3.09 12.49 0.77
CA PHE A 256 -4.29 12.30 -0.05
C PHE A 256 -4.84 13.64 -0.52
N ALA A 257 -4.70 13.94 -1.81
CA ALA A 257 -5.32 15.10 -2.43
C ALA A 257 -6.82 14.86 -2.56
N SER A 258 -7.64 15.82 -2.11
CA SER A 258 -9.10 15.71 -2.15
C SER A 258 -9.61 15.43 -3.56
N THR A 259 -10.61 14.57 -3.64
CA THR A 259 -11.33 14.28 -4.89
C THR A 259 -12.40 15.33 -5.21
N HIS A 260 -12.76 16.16 -4.24
CA HIS A 260 -13.82 17.16 -4.34
C HIS A 260 -13.30 18.59 -4.51
N ASP A 261 -12.25 18.96 -3.77
CA ASP A 261 -11.75 20.35 -3.69
C ASP A 261 -10.26 20.40 -4.06
N GLU A 262 -9.89 21.18 -5.09
CA GLU A 262 -8.51 21.26 -5.60
C GLU A 262 -7.49 21.66 -4.52
N GLY A 263 -7.83 22.61 -3.64
CA GLY A 263 -6.92 23.10 -2.60
C GLY A 263 -6.85 22.24 -1.34
N THR A 264 -7.73 21.23 -1.23
CA THR A 264 -7.81 20.40 -0.03
C THR A 264 -6.86 19.20 -0.14
N VAL A 265 -6.10 18.96 0.93
CA VAL A 265 -5.20 17.79 1.06
C VAL A 265 -5.20 17.29 2.50
N PHE A 266 -5.18 15.98 2.66
CA PHE A 266 -5.10 15.29 3.94
C PHE A 266 -3.75 14.61 4.10
N VAL A 267 -3.27 14.54 5.34
CA VAL A 267 -2.00 13.91 5.67
C VAL A 267 -2.15 13.09 6.93
N SER A 268 -1.61 11.88 6.94
CA SER A 268 -1.34 11.12 8.14
C SER A 268 0.16 10.93 8.32
N MET A 269 0.59 10.92 9.60
CA MET A 269 1.96 10.64 9.98
C MET A 269 1.98 9.56 11.05
N ASN A 270 3.03 8.76 11.06
CA ASN A 270 3.18 7.59 11.90
C ASN A 270 4.50 7.66 12.69
N GLY A 271 4.38 7.71 14.01
CA GLY A 271 5.51 7.75 14.95
C GLY A 271 5.90 6.40 15.55
N TYR A 272 5.30 5.29 15.11
CA TYR A 272 5.52 3.95 15.65
C TYR A 272 7.00 3.60 15.85
N ARG A 273 7.86 3.94 14.88
CA ARG A 273 9.31 3.66 14.92
C ARG A 273 10.07 4.44 16.00
N TRP A 274 9.41 5.39 16.66
CA TRP A 274 9.96 6.24 17.74
C TRP A 274 9.18 6.10 19.04
N ASP A 275 8.40 5.01 19.20
CA ASP A 275 7.49 4.78 20.33
C ASP A 275 6.46 5.91 20.54
N ASP A 276 6.11 6.63 19.48
CA ASP A 276 5.10 7.67 19.46
C ASP A 276 3.83 7.15 18.78
N PHE A 277 2.82 6.85 19.57
CA PHE A 277 1.53 6.32 19.14
C PHE A 277 0.45 7.39 18.97
N THR A 278 0.82 8.66 18.98
CA THR A 278 -0.11 9.76 18.76
C THR A 278 -0.73 9.67 17.38
N PRO A 279 -2.08 9.79 17.27
CA PRO A 279 -2.76 9.76 15.97
C PRO A 279 -2.58 11.09 15.24
N TYR A 280 -1.60 11.18 14.37
CA TYR A 280 -1.32 12.38 13.60
C TYR A 280 -2.12 12.39 12.30
N VAL A 281 -3.16 13.21 12.23
CA VAL A 281 -3.99 13.42 11.04
C VAL A 281 -4.27 14.91 10.87
N TYR A 282 -4.02 15.44 9.69
CA TYR A 282 -4.15 16.85 9.37
C TYR A 282 -4.87 17.07 8.06
N MET A 283 -5.56 18.20 7.96
CA MET A 283 -6.20 18.70 6.75
C MET A 283 -5.70 20.11 6.45
N SER A 284 -5.40 20.36 5.19
CA SER A 284 -5.20 21.70 4.62
C SER A 284 -6.28 21.98 3.59
N GLN A 285 -6.68 23.25 3.44
CA GLN A 285 -7.62 23.71 2.42
C GLN A 285 -7.02 24.79 1.50
N ASP A 286 -5.72 24.98 1.59
CA ASP A 286 -4.95 26.01 0.90
C ASP A 286 -3.66 25.46 0.27
N TYR A 287 -3.74 24.22 -0.26
CA TYR A 287 -2.61 23.52 -0.88
C TYR A 287 -1.45 23.19 0.08
N GLY A 288 -1.70 23.12 1.38
CA GLY A 288 -0.71 22.83 2.42
C GLY A 288 -0.03 24.04 3.01
N GLU A 289 -0.49 25.27 2.74
CA GLU A 289 0.05 26.49 3.34
C GLU A 289 -0.27 26.58 4.84
N SER A 290 -1.44 26.07 5.24
CA SER A 290 -1.82 25.90 6.65
C SER A 290 -2.41 24.50 6.91
N TRP A 291 -2.23 24.00 8.14
CA TRP A 291 -2.66 22.68 8.56
C TRP A 291 -3.51 22.74 9.82
N ASN A 292 -4.64 22.06 9.79
CA ASN A 292 -5.54 21.89 10.94
C ASN A 292 -5.53 20.40 11.36
N PRO A 293 -5.27 20.11 12.65
CA PRO A 293 -5.41 18.74 13.15
C PRO A 293 -6.88 18.32 13.11
N ILE A 294 -7.13 17.09 12.65
CA ILE A 294 -8.47 16.50 12.55
C ILE A 294 -8.54 15.14 13.24
N ASN A 295 -7.72 14.94 14.25
CA ASN A 295 -7.59 13.69 15.01
C ASN A 295 -8.44 13.61 16.28
N SER A 296 -9.22 14.61 16.62
CA SER A 296 -10.04 14.85 17.82
C SER A 296 -10.11 13.69 18.85
N ASN A 297 -10.98 12.71 18.61
CA ASN A 297 -11.23 11.56 19.49
C ASN A 297 -10.73 10.23 18.89
N LEU A 298 -9.81 10.24 17.94
CA LEU A 298 -9.13 9.02 17.51
C LEU A 298 -8.40 8.39 18.69
N PRO A 299 -8.36 7.06 18.77
CA PRO A 299 -7.62 6.38 19.83
C PRO A 299 -6.12 6.66 19.72
N PHE A 300 -5.39 6.49 20.81
CA PHE A 300 -3.94 6.58 20.87
C PHE A 300 -3.33 5.39 20.12
N SER A 301 -3.16 5.58 18.82
CA SER A 301 -2.71 4.57 17.87
C SER A 301 -2.13 5.24 16.61
N PRO A 302 -1.00 4.76 16.08
CA PRO A 302 -0.40 5.29 14.86
C PRO A 302 -1.37 5.21 13.68
N VAL A 303 -1.42 6.26 12.86
CA VAL A 303 -2.29 6.30 11.69
C VAL A 303 -1.48 5.91 10.44
N ASN A 304 -1.97 4.90 9.72
CA ASN A 304 -1.32 4.37 8.55
C ASN A 304 -1.88 4.97 7.25
N VAL A 305 -3.18 5.23 7.20
CA VAL A 305 -3.85 5.70 5.99
C VAL A 305 -5.02 6.62 6.31
N ILE A 306 -5.24 7.61 5.45
CA ILE A 306 -6.43 8.46 5.40
C ILE A 306 -6.90 8.58 3.97
N ILE A 307 -8.22 8.48 3.75
CA ILE A 307 -8.88 8.74 2.47
C ILE A 307 -10.18 9.51 2.68
N GLU A 308 -10.61 10.21 1.62
CA GLU A 308 -11.89 10.90 1.52
C GLU A 308 -12.87 10.04 0.74
N ASP A 309 -14.15 10.04 1.14
CA ASP A 309 -15.22 9.38 0.40
C ASP A 309 -15.38 10.04 -0.97
N ASN A 310 -15.65 9.23 -2.01
CA ASN A 310 -15.71 9.72 -3.38
C ASN A 310 -17.05 10.38 -3.77
N ILE A 311 -18.08 10.32 -2.91
CA ILE A 311 -19.42 10.89 -3.13
C ILE A 311 -19.63 12.08 -2.20
N ASN A 312 -19.24 11.96 -0.93
CA ASN A 312 -19.51 12.96 0.10
C ASN A 312 -18.23 13.46 0.76
N LYS A 313 -17.85 14.70 0.48
CA LYS A 313 -16.63 15.32 1.01
C LYS A 313 -16.57 15.50 2.53
N GLU A 314 -17.68 15.33 3.24
CA GLU A 314 -17.71 15.38 4.69
C GLU A 314 -17.32 14.04 5.32
N ILE A 315 -17.27 12.96 4.51
CA ILE A 315 -16.93 11.62 4.99
C ILE A 315 -15.44 11.33 4.77
N LEU A 316 -14.76 10.97 5.84
CA LEU A 316 -13.36 10.56 5.82
C LEU A 316 -13.23 9.18 6.49
N TYR A 317 -12.27 8.39 6.00
CA TYR A 317 -11.90 7.11 6.62
C TYR A 317 -10.42 7.14 7.01
N VAL A 318 -10.13 6.57 8.18
CA VAL A 318 -8.77 6.39 8.71
C VAL A 318 -8.55 4.93 9.07
N GLY A 319 -7.40 4.39 8.64
CA GLY A 319 -6.88 3.11 9.10
C GLY A 319 -5.73 3.32 10.09
N ASN A 320 -5.79 2.63 11.23
CA ASN A 320 -4.74 2.63 12.25
C ASN A 320 -4.47 1.21 12.74
N ASP A 321 -3.64 1.03 13.79
CA ASP A 321 -3.29 -0.30 14.29
C ASP A 321 -4.44 -1.00 15.08
N HIS A 322 -5.58 -0.34 15.26
CA HIS A 322 -6.76 -0.91 15.94
C HIS A 322 -7.94 -1.15 15.00
N GLY A 323 -7.87 -0.75 13.74
CA GLY A 323 -8.94 -0.93 12.76
C GLY A 323 -9.24 0.32 11.93
N VAL A 324 -10.48 0.42 11.47
CA VAL A 324 -10.99 1.53 10.66
C VAL A 324 -11.85 2.47 11.49
N TYR A 325 -11.71 3.76 11.24
CA TYR A 325 -12.56 4.81 11.81
C TYR A 325 -13.15 5.66 10.69
N VAL A 326 -14.39 6.07 10.87
CA VAL A 326 -15.10 6.96 9.94
C VAL A 326 -15.45 8.27 10.62
N SER A 327 -15.30 9.37 9.91
CA SER A 327 -15.85 10.67 10.27
C SER A 327 -16.93 11.05 9.27
N LEU A 328 -18.06 11.56 9.74
CA LEU A 328 -19.17 12.06 8.92
C LEU A 328 -19.21 13.60 8.87
N ASP A 329 -18.25 14.26 9.49
CA ASP A 329 -18.20 15.70 9.70
C ASP A 329 -16.81 16.29 9.45
N LYS A 330 -16.09 15.71 8.49
CA LYS A 330 -14.76 16.16 8.02
C LYS A 330 -13.70 16.17 9.11
N GLY A 331 -13.68 15.09 9.94
CA GLY A 331 -12.67 14.86 10.98
C GLY A 331 -12.93 15.54 12.32
N LYS A 332 -14.10 16.16 12.54
CA LYS A 332 -14.44 16.75 13.84
C LYS A 332 -14.76 15.67 14.88
N LYS A 333 -15.35 14.56 14.45
CA LYS A 333 -15.61 13.39 15.28
C LYS A 333 -15.35 12.11 14.47
N TRP A 334 -14.80 11.10 15.14
CA TRP A 334 -14.52 9.79 14.58
C TRP A 334 -15.29 8.71 15.33
N GLU A 335 -15.82 7.74 14.58
CA GLU A 335 -16.50 6.56 15.12
C GLU A 335 -15.82 5.29 14.58
N PRO A 336 -15.71 4.22 15.38
CA PRO A 336 -15.25 2.93 14.88
C PRO A 336 -16.11 2.46 13.70
N PHE A 337 -15.47 1.90 12.68
CA PHE A 337 -16.12 1.33 11.52
C PHE A 337 -15.67 -0.12 11.36
N ASP A 338 -16.11 -0.98 12.27
CA ASP A 338 -15.63 -2.34 12.41
C ASP A 338 -16.53 -3.41 11.78
N ASN A 339 -17.81 -3.18 11.57
CA ASN A 339 -18.80 -4.04 10.89
C ASN A 339 -18.36 -5.51 10.64
N GLY A 340 -17.82 -6.16 11.67
CA GLY A 340 -17.29 -7.52 11.62
C GLY A 340 -15.80 -7.64 11.27
N LEU A 341 -15.10 -6.53 11.04
CA LEU A 341 -13.65 -6.53 10.92
C LEU A 341 -13.01 -6.80 12.29
N ASN A 342 -12.07 -7.73 12.33
CA ASN A 342 -11.28 -7.96 13.53
C ASN A 342 -10.44 -6.72 13.88
N SER A 343 -10.09 -6.55 15.16
CA SER A 343 -9.16 -5.49 15.59
C SER A 343 -7.75 -5.84 15.15
N VAL A 344 -7.37 -5.33 13.98
CA VAL A 344 -6.08 -5.54 13.32
C VAL A 344 -5.54 -4.22 12.81
N ALA A 345 -4.23 -4.15 12.58
CA ALA A 345 -3.61 -3.00 11.92
C ALA A 345 -4.11 -2.88 10.48
N VAL A 346 -4.60 -1.70 10.13
CA VAL A 346 -5.07 -1.36 8.78
C VAL A 346 -4.04 -0.47 8.11
N HIS A 347 -3.40 -1.00 7.08
CA HIS A 347 -2.30 -0.32 6.38
C HIS A 347 -2.75 0.43 5.14
N ASP A 348 -3.82 -0.02 4.48
CA ASP A 348 -4.33 0.66 3.28
C ASP A 348 -5.85 0.62 3.20
N LEU A 349 -6.43 1.58 2.52
CA LEU A 349 -7.86 1.73 2.29
C LEU A 349 -8.10 2.15 0.84
N VAL A 350 -9.05 1.51 0.16
CA VAL A 350 -9.43 1.84 -1.21
C VAL A 350 -10.95 1.85 -1.36
N ILE A 351 -11.48 2.82 -2.08
CA ILE A 351 -12.90 2.86 -2.45
C ILE A 351 -13.05 2.44 -3.91
N GLN A 352 -13.78 1.36 -4.14
CA GLN A 352 -14.25 1.02 -5.49
C GLN A 352 -15.40 1.95 -5.85
N LYS A 353 -15.12 2.90 -6.76
CA LYS A 353 -15.99 4.07 -6.99
C LYS A 353 -17.37 3.75 -7.57
N GLU A 354 -17.50 2.75 -8.44
CA GLU A 354 -18.78 2.42 -9.11
C GLU A 354 -19.77 1.72 -8.16
N MET A 355 -19.26 0.92 -7.24
CA MET A 355 -20.07 0.16 -6.28
C MET A 355 -20.12 0.83 -4.90
N ASN A 356 -19.30 1.85 -4.69
CA ASN A 356 -19.08 2.51 -3.39
C ASN A 356 -18.74 1.53 -2.27
N HIS A 357 -17.90 0.54 -2.59
CA HIS A 357 -17.38 -0.41 -1.62
C HIS A 357 -16.07 0.12 -1.03
N LEU A 358 -15.99 0.17 0.31
CA LEU A 358 -14.73 0.37 1.01
C LEU A 358 -14.05 -0.98 1.17
N LEU A 359 -12.78 -1.06 0.77
CA LEU A 359 -11.90 -2.21 0.97
C LEU A 359 -10.84 -1.84 1.99
N VAL A 360 -10.54 -2.82 2.83
CA VAL A 360 -9.65 -2.66 3.98
C VAL A 360 -8.57 -3.74 3.93
#